data_d2ab90d5cc5bf5203bb78dcbe063687f
#
_entry.id   d2ab90d5cc5bf5203bb78dcbe063687f
#
_cell.length_a   1.000
_cell.length_b   1.000
_cell.length_c   1.000
_cell.angle_alpha   90.00
_cell.angle_beta   90.00
_cell.angle_gamma   90.00
#
_symmetry.space_group_name_H-M   'P 1'
#
loop_
_entity.id
_entity.type
_entity.pdbx_description
1 polymer ?
#
loop_
_entity_poly.entity_id
_entity_poly.type
_entity_poly.pdbx_seq_one_letter_code
_entity_poly.pdbx_strand_id
1 'polypeptide(L)'
;MEVTRRTLFRSWKNLTLQTLASLAIAILVCPLGLAQSTTNPQNTNPQNKERKLEKATFGGGCFWCTEAVFQRVKGVEKVVSGYTGGKIKNPTYEQVCTGTSGHAEVIQVEFDPKVVSFAKLLEIHWKTHDPTTLNRQGYDEGTQYRSAIFYENDEQKKVAQEYKDKLNKEVFDGKITTEITPLEVFYPAEDYHQNYYNLNTTKGYCRAVIIPKLKKFEEVFSDIKK
;
A
#
# COMPACT_ATOMS: atom_id res chain seq x y z
N MET A 1 -19.68 -15.42 16.74
CA MET A 1 -18.40 -15.19 16.05
C MET A 1 -17.98 -13.71 15.94
N GLU A 2 -18.81 -12.77 16.35
CA GLU A 2 -18.54 -11.31 16.27
C GLU A 2 -17.69 -10.76 17.44
N VAL A 3 -17.69 -11.44 18.57
CA VAL A 3 -16.93 -11.06 19.78
C VAL A 3 -15.42 -11.21 19.59
N THR A 4 -14.96 -12.20 18.83
CA THR A 4 -13.52 -12.48 18.62
C THR A 4 -12.84 -11.41 17.75
N ARG A 5 -13.55 -10.80 16.80
CA ARG A 5 -13.02 -9.73 15.94
C ARG A 5 -12.75 -8.42 16.69
N ARG A 6 -13.58 -8.09 17.70
CA ARG A 6 -13.41 -6.86 18.52
C ARG A 6 -12.22 -6.95 19.47
N THR A 7 -11.90 -8.14 19.96
CA THR A 7 -10.80 -8.36 20.93
C THR A 7 -9.44 -8.30 20.23
N LEU A 8 -9.31 -8.85 19.04
CA LEU A 8 -8.09 -8.80 18.21
C LEU A 8 -7.72 -7.36 17.84
N PHE A 9 -8.72 -6.51 17.56
CA PHE A 9 -8.50 -5.11 17.19
C PHE A 9 -8.01 -4.22 18.34
N ARG A 10 -8.35 -4.54 19.59
CA ARG A 10 -7.87 -3.80 20.78
C ARG A 10 -6.39 -4.04 21.06
N SER A 11 -5.90 -5.27 20.82
CA SER A 11 -4.49 -5.62 21.01
C SER A 11 -3.56 -4.89 20.03
N TRP A 12 -4.07 -4.48 18.89
CA TRP A 12 -3.28 -3.84 17.83
C TRP A 12 -2.97 -2.35 18.05
N LYS A 13 -3.66 -1.69 18.96
CA LYS A 13 -3.43 -0.25 19.22
C LYS A 13 -2.05 0.05 19.81
N ASN A 14 -1.36 -0.95 20.37
CA ASN A 14 -0.07 -0.77 21.06
C ASN A 14 1.13 -1.28 20.26
N LEU A 15 0.96 -1.75 19.02
CA LEU A 15 2.06 -2.23 18.20
C LEU A 15 2.64 -1.09 17.36
N THR A 16 3.35 -0.17 18.00
CA THR A 16 4.19 0.81 17.29
C THR A 16 5.54 0.18 16.99
N LEU A 17 5.96 0.27 15.74
CA LEU A 17 7.33 -0.07 15.32
C LEU A 17 8.30 0.97 15.92
N GLN A 18 8.59 0.88 17.21
CA GLN A 18 9.73 1.58 17.80
C GLN A 18 10.96 0.70 17.70
N THR A 19 12.03 1.29 17.22
CA THR A 19 13.41 0.78 17.12
C THR A 19 13.81 0.15 15.79
N LEU A 20 14.18 1.01 14.84
CA LEU A 20 15.34 0.82 13.96
C LEU A 20 15.83 2.23 13.56
N ALA A 21 16.49 2.91 14.48
CA ALA A 21 17.30 4.08 14.18
C ALA A 21 18.47 4.08 15.16
N SER A 22 19.65 3.76 14.69
CA SER A 22 20.93 4.31 15.15
C SER A 22 22.07 3.50 14.57
N LEU A 23 22.67 3.96 13.49
CA LEU A 23 24.12 3.88 13.31
C LEU A 23 24.56 5.14 12.54
N ALA A 24 24.96 6.14 13.31
CA ALA A 24 25.67 7.31 12.81
C ALA A 24 27.13 6.91 12.58
N ILE A 25 27.58 6.96 11.35
CA ILE A 25 29.01 6.89 11.00
C ILE A 25 29.52 8.31 10.86
N ALA A 26 30.36 8.72 11.79
CA ALA A 26 31.15 9.93 11.72
C ALA A 26 32.24 9.78 10.64
N ILE A 27 32.23 10.64 9.63
CA ILE A 27 33.32 10.76 8.67
C ILE A 27 34.03 12.08 8.93
N LEU A 28 35.33 11.91 9.19
CA LEU A 28 36.34 12.92 9.46
C LEU A 28 36.51 13.88 8.27
N VAL A 29 36.51 15.17 8.58
CA VAL A 29 36.82 16.25 7.64
C VAL A 29 38.34 16.46 7.57
N CYS A 30 38.87 16.51 6.37
CA CYS A 30 40.24 17.09 6.13
C CYS A 30 40.12 18.17 5.06
N PRO A 31 40.67 19.37 5.29
CA PRO A 31 40.62 20.47 4.32
C PRO A 31 41.89 20.56 3.51
N LEU A 32 41.85 20.95 2.26
CA LEU A 32 42.82 21.84 1.58
C LEU A 32 42.52 21.96 0.06
N GLY A 33 42.56 23.20 -0.43
CA GLY A 33 42.79 23.45 -1.82
C GLY A 33 41.93 24.54 -2.48
N LEU A 34 42.35 25.81 -2.34
CA LEU A 34 41.84 26.97 -3.09
C LEU A 34 42.12 26.82 -4.62
N ALA A 35 41.05 26.93 -5.41
CA ALA A 35 41.17 27.40 -6.80
C ALA A 35 39.94 28.25 -7.13
N GLN A 36 40.12 29.55 -7.26
CA GLN A 36 39.13 30.50 -7.77
C GLN A 36 38.97 30.31 -9.28
N SER A 37 37.75 29.99 -9.72
CA SER A 37 37.34 30.16 -11.11
C SER A 37 36.05 30.96 -11.12
N THR A 38 36.11 32.15 -11.68
CA THR A 38 35.00 33.06 -11.91
C THR A 38 34.11 32.51 -13.02
N THR A 39 32.88 32.04 -12.68
CA THR A 39 31.82 31.79 -13.65
C THR A 39 30.52 32.36 -13.13
N ASN A 40 29.92 33.17 -13.99
CA ASN A 40 28.61 33.81 -14.05
C ASN A 40 27.53 33.21 -13.13
N PRO A 41 26.81 33.98 -12.31
CA PRO A 41 25.71 33.47 -11.51
C PRO A 41 24.50 33.22 -12.41
N GLN A 42 24.35 32.00 -12.90
CA GLN A 42 23.08 31.54 -13.41
C GLN A 42 22.12 31.36 -12.21
N ASN A 43 20.98 32.03 -12.31
CA ASN A 43 19.86 32.08 -11.40
C ASN A 43 19.33 30.66 -11.17
N THR A 44 19.89 29.92 -10.22
CA THR A 44 19.37 28.64 -9.77
C THR A 44 18.39 28.90 -8.66
N ASN A 45 17.11 28.90 -9.01
CA ASN A 45 16.01 28.87 -8.05
C ASN A 45 16.13 27.59 -7.17
N PRO A 46 16.40 27.68 -5.85
CA PRO A 46 16.69 26.50 -5.00
C PRO A 46 15.48 25.64 -4.68
N GLN A 47 14.29 25.89 -5.24
CA GLN A 47 13.04 25.28 -4.79
C GLN A 47 12.53 24.11 -5.64
N ASN A 48 13.24 23.67 -6.69
CA ASN A 48 12.86 22.49 -7.45
C ASN A 48 13.81 21.31 -7.17
N LYS A 49 13.88 20.89 -5.91
CA LYS A 49 14.44 19.56 -5.60
C LYS A 49 13.35 18.56 -5.96
N GLU A 50 13.47 17.94 -7.13
CA GLU A 50 12.55 16.89 -7.60
C GLU A 50 12.19 15.95 -6.46
N ARG A 51 10.89 15.91 -6.09
CA ARG A 51 10.39 14.96 -5.10
C ARG A 51 10.50 13.57 -5.70
N LYS A 52 11.39 12.75 -5.17
CA LYS A 52 11.52 11.35 -5.57
C LYS A 52 10.37 10.58 -4.93
N LEU A 53 9.32 10.34 -5.71
CA LEU A 53 8.22 9.47 -5.30
C LEU A 53 8.65 8.00 -5.40
N GLU A 54 8.10 7.19 -4.53
CA GLU A 54 8.21 5.74 -4.54
C GLU A 54 6.87 5.10 -4.87
N LYS A 55 6.90 3.82 -5.24
CA LYS A 55 5.71 3.03 -5.55
C LYS A 55 5.55 1.86 -4.60
N ALA A 56 4.31 1.46 -4.36
CA ALA A 56 3.93 0.25 -3.62
C ALA A 56 2.68 -0.36 -4.24
N THR A 57 2.60 -1.69 -4.34
CA THR A 57 1.49 -2.38 -4.99
C THR A 57 0.85 -3.39 -4.05
N PHE A 58 -0.47 -3.26 -3.81
CA PHE A 58 -1.22 -4.02 -2.83
C PHE A 58 -2.50 -4.63 -3.41
N GLY A 59 -2.74 -5.91 -3.13
CA GLY A 59 -4.01 -6.60 -3.31
C GLY A 59 -4.68 -6.87 -1.96
N GLY A 60 -5.96 -6.54 -1.82
CA GLY A 60 -6.67 -6.69 -0.54
C GLY A 60 -8.19 -6.74 -0.73
N GLY A 61 -8.65 -7.58 -1.68
CA GLY A 61 -10.03 -7.63 -2.15
C GLY A 61 -10.30 -6.66 -3.29
N CYS A 62 -11.55 -6.26 -3.46
CA CYS A 62 -11.94 -5.30 -4.50
C CYS A 62 -11.10 -4.02 -4.45
N PHE A 63 -10.49 -3.67 -5.57
CA PHE A 63 -9.59 -2.50 -5.69
C PHE A 63 -10.31 -1.17 -5.46
N TRP A 64 -11.63 -1.03 -5.69
CA TRP A 64 -12.37 0.19 -5.33
C TRP A 64 -12.30 0.50 -3.84
N CYS A 65 -12.29 -0.56 -3.01
CA CYS A 65 -12.18 -0.44 -1.56
C CYS A 65 -10.79 0.03 -1.13
N THR A 66 -9.75 -0.62 -1.66
CA THR A 66 -8.37 -0.30 -1.34
C THR A 66 -7.97 1.06 -1.90
N GLU A 67 -8.36 1.40 -3.13
CA GLU A 67 -8.17 2.72 -3.72
C GLU A 67 -8.75 3.82 -2.84
N ALA A 68 -10.02 3.68 -2.43
CA ALA A 68 -10.70 4.67 -1.60
C ALA A 68 -9.97 4.93 -0.27
N VAL A 69 -9.38 3.91 0.36
CA VAL A 69 -8.58 4.05 1.58
C VAL A 69 -7.28 4.79 1.30
N PHE A 70 -6.49 4.32 0.34
CA PHE A 70 -5.14 4.86 0.11
C PHE A 70 -5.14 6.27 -0.48
N GLN A 71 -6.15 6.66 -1.24
CA GLN A 71 -6.34 8.04 -1.70
C GLN A 71 -6.46 9.05 -0.55
N ARG A 72 -6.85 8.59 0.65
CA ARG A 72 -7.04 9.43 1.85
C ARG A 72 -5.80 9.52 2.76
N VAL A 73 -4.70 8.92 2.39
CA VAL A 73 -3.47 8.90 3.19
C VAL A 73 -2.60 10.11 2.84
N LYS A 74 -2.17 10.87 3.86
CA LYS A 74 -1.18 11.96 3.68
C LYS A 74 0.11 11.38 3.10
N GLY A 75 0.71 12.08 2.12
CA GLY A 75 1.92 11.62 1.45
C GLY A 75 1.68 10.68 0.28
N VAL A 76 0.47 10.16 0.10
CA VAL A 76 0.07 9.45 -1.12
C VAL A 76 -0.31 10.49 -2.17
N GLU A 77 0.39 10.50 -3.31
CA GLU A 77 0.16 11.45 -4.40
C GLU A 77 -0.79 10.90 -5.45
N LYS A 78 -0.70 9.60 -5.73
CA LYS A 78 -1.52 8.93 -6.74
C LYS A 78 -1.85 7.50 -6.32
N VAL A 79 -3.04 7.04 -6.65
CA VAL A 79 -3.46 5.63 -6.55
C VAL A 79 -4.08 5.24 -7.87
N VAL A 80 -3.64 4.12 -8.43
CA VAL A 80 -4.16 3.57 -9.69
C VAL A 80 -4.63 2.15 -9.42
N SER A 81 -5.90 1.87 -9.69
CA SER A 81 -6.47 0.52 -9.70
C SER A 81 -5.98 -0.25 -10.91
N GLY A 82 -5.66 -1.54 -10.76
CA GLY A 82 -5.11 -2.36 -11.83
C GLY A 82 -5.02 -3.84 -11.51
N TYR A 83 -4.26 -4.54 -12.32
CA TYR A 83 -4.09 -5.98 -12.29
C TYR A 83 -2.62 -6.38 -12.33
N THR A 84 -2.23 -7.40 -11.56
CA THR A 84 -0.88 -8.00 -11.63
C THR A 84 -0.86 -9.43 -11.09
N GLY A 85 0.27 -10.12 -11.24
CA GLY A 85 0.51 -11.47 -10.71
C GLY A 85 -0.08 -12.59 -11.55
N GLY A 86 -0.67 -12.29 -12.70
CA GLY A 86 -1.22 -13.27 -13.65
C GLY A 86 -0.38 -13.43 -14.91
N LYS A 87 -0.82 -14.32 -15.80
CA LYS A 87 -0.10 -14.69 -17.03
C LYS A 87 -0.63 -14.01 -18.29
N ILE A 88 -1.86 -13.49 -18.25
CA ILE A 88 -2.50 -12.85 -19.41
C ILE A 88 -1.92 -11.44 -19.56
N LYS A 89 -1.38 -11.12 -20.74
CA LYS A 89 -0.89 -9.79 -21.06
C LYS A 89 -2.07 -8.86 -21.38
N ASN A 90 -2.05 -7.64 -20.84
CA ASN A 90 -3.11 -6.64 -21.01
C ASN A 90 -4.50 -7.23 -20.74
N PRO A 91 -4.74 -7.80 -19.54
CA PRO A 91 -6.02 -8.43 -19.24
C PRO A 91 -7.16 -7.40 -19.24
N THR A 92 -8.35 -7.82 -19.66
CA THR A 92 -9.56 -7.05 -19.44
C THR A 92 -10.19 -7.42 -18.09
N TYR A 93 -11.05 -6.54 -17.56
CA TYR A 93 -11.80 -6.81 -16.33
C TYR A 93 -12.56 -8.13 -16.38
N GLU A 94 -13.25 -8.41 -17.50
CA GLU A 94 -14.00 -9.64 -17.67
C GLU A 94 -13.08 -10.87 -17.57
N GLN A 95 -11.89 -10.83 -18.18
CA GLN A 95 -10.92 -11.91 -18.08
C GLN A 95 -10.43 -12.12 -16.65
N VAL A 96 -10.21 -11.03 -15.88
CA VAL A 96 -9.81 -11.13 -14.48
C VAL A 96 -10.93 -11.70 -13.63
N CYS A 97 -12.17 -11.28 -13.87
CA CYS A 97 -13.36 -11.78 -13.17
C CYS A 97 -13.65 -13.27 -13.38
N THR A 98 -13.12 -13.92 -14.41
CA THR A 98 -13.22 -15.38 -14.56
C THR A 98 -12.51 -16.14 -13.45
N GLY A 99 -11.59 -15.51 -12.71
CA GLY A 99 -10.74 -16.14 -11.70
C GLY A 99 -9.63 -17.04 -12.27
N THR A 100 -9.53 -17.15 -13.60
CA THR A 100 -8.56 -18.04 -14.28
C THR A 100 -7.37 -17.32 -14.88
N SER A 101 -7.41 -15.97 -14.93
CA SER A 101 -6.33 -15.13 -15.46
C SER A 101 -5.04 -15.20 -14.64
N GLY A 102 -5.15 -15.58 -13.36
CA GLY A 102 -4.08 -15.53 -12.37
C GLY A 102 -3.81 -14.14 -11.82
N HIS A 103 -4.41 -13.07 -12.38
CA HIS A 103 -4.26 -11.72 -11.88
C HIS A 103 -5.02 -11.49 -10.58
N ALA A 104 -4.44 -10.66 -9.71
CA ALA A 104 -5.14 -10.04 -8.60
C ALA A 104 -5.62 -8.64 -9.00
N GLU A 105 -6.77 -8.22 -8.45
CA GLU A 105 -7.12 -6.81 -8.35
C GLU A 105 -6.18 -6.15 -7.35
N VAL A 106 -5.50 -5.11 -7.77
CA VAL A 106 -4.52 -4.39 -6.96
C VAL A 106 -4.64 -2.89 -7.13
N ILE A 107 -4.03 -2.17 -6.20
CA ILE A 107 -3.72 -0.76 -6.37
C ILE A 107 -2.21 -0.57 -6.46
N GLN A 108 -1.76 0.34 -7.33
CA GLN A 108 -0.41 0.88 -7.28
C GLN A 108 -0.46 2.29 -6.70
N VAL A 109 0.29 2.51 -5.63
CA VAL A 109 0.34 3.75 -4.85
C VAL A 109 1.65 4.47 -5.15
N GLU A 110 1.60 5.73 -5.60
CA GLU A 110 2.76 6.61 -5.66
C GLU A 110 2.75 7.50 -4.42
N PHE A 111 3.84 7.53 -3.67
CA PHE A 111 3.91 8.22 -2.39
C PHE A 111 5.24 8.95 -2.16
N ASP A 112 5.21 10.01 -1.34
CA ASP A 112 6.40 10.71 -0.87
C ASP A 112 6.95 10.00 0.38
N PRO A 113 8.12 9.30 0.29
CA PRO A 113 8.68 8.56 1.42
C PRO A 113 9.11 9.43 2.60
N LYS A 114 9.20 10.77 2.40
CA LYS A 114 9.48 11.73 3.46
C LYS A 114 8.23 12.06 4.31
N VAL A 115 7.04 11.80 3.77
CA VAL A 115 5.75 12.09 4.44
C VAL A 115 5.14 10.81 4.99
N VAL A 116 5.15 9.73 4.22
CA VAL A 116 4.64 8.42 4.64
C VAL A 116 5.60 7.32 4.20
N SER A 117 5.99 6.44 5.11
CA SER A 117 6.90 5.33 4.79
C SER A 117 6.15 4.13 4.19
N PHE A 118 6.87 3.27 3.44
CA PHE A 118 6.33 1.99 2.98
C PHE A 118 5.81 1.13 4.14
N ALA A 119 6.51 1.09 5.27
CA ALA A 119 6.06 0.38 6.47
C ALA A 119 4.72 0.90 7.00
N LYS A 120 4.45 2.22 6.92
CA LYS A 120 3.16 2.78 7.30
C LYS A 120 2.07 2.42 6.30
N LEU A 121 2.36 2.37 5.00
CA LEU A 121 1.43 1.88 3.98
C LEU A 121 1.10 0.40 4.19
N LEU A 122 2.08 -0.43 4.57
CA LEU A 122 1.85 -1.81 4.98
C LEU A 122 0.94 -1.91 6.20
N GLU A 123 1.16 -1.09 7.23
CA GLU A 123 0.28 -1.06 8.41
C GLU A 123 -1.17 -0.75 8.02
N ILE A 124 -1.38 0.22 7.12
CA ILE A 124 -2.71 0.54 6.61
C ILE A 124 -3.31 -0.67 5.88
N HIS A 125 -2.54 -1.28 4.97
CA HIS A 125 -2.97 -2.46 4.23
C HIS A 125 -3.43 -3.58 5.18
N TRP A 126 -2.58 -3.96 6.13
CA TRP A 126 -2.88 -5.00 7.10
C TRP A 126 -4.10 -4.72 8.00
N LYS A 127 -4.34 -3.46 8.36
CA LYS A 127 -5.46 -3.06 9.23
C LYS A 127 -6.78 -2.84 8.49
N THR A 128 -6.77 -2.70 7.18
CA THR A 128 -7.97 -2.38 6.40
C THR A 128 -8.54 -3.54 5.59
N HIS A 129 -7.92 -4.73 5.64
CA HIS A 129 -8.48 -5.95 5.06
C HIS A 129 -8.31 -7.16 6.02
N ASP A 130 -8.85 -8.31 5.68
CA ASP A 130 -8.66 -9.57 6.40
C ASP A 130 -7.59 -10.40 5.66
N PRO A 131 -6.38 -10.56 6.24
CA PRO A 131 -5.29 -11.26 5.57
C PRO A 131 -5.36 -12.79 5.73
N THR A 132 -6.41 -13.32 6.38
CA THR A 132 -6.50 -14.75 6.74
C THR A 132 -7.41 -15.56 5.81
N THR A 133 -8.10 -14.89 4.87
CA THR A 133 -9.02 -15.54 3.95
C THR A 133 -8.38 -15.76 2.60
N LEU A 134 -8.21 -17.03 2.22
CA LEU A 134 -7.65 -17.40 0.93
C LEU A 134 -8.62 -17.06 -0.20
N ASN A 135 -8.13 -16.32 -1.22
CA ASN A 135 -8.91 -15.94 -2.41
C ASN A 135 -10.28 -15.32 -2.09
N ARG A 136 -10.35 -14.54 -1.03
CA ARG A 136 -11.60 -13.95 -0.57
C ARG A 136 -11.37 -12.72 0.27
N GLN A 137 -12.26 -11.74 0.16
CA GLN A 137 -12.31 -10.59 1.05
C GLN A 137 -13.76 -10.20 1.33
N GLY A 138 -14.25 -10.55 2.53
CA GLY A 138 -15.66 -10.34 2.89
C GLY A 138 -16.60 -11.18 2.02
N TYR A 139 -17.41 -10.51 1.20
CA TYR A 139 -18.34 -11.15 0.26
C TYR A 139 -17.75 -11.37 -1.13
N ASP A 140 -16.60 -10.75 -1.43
CA ASP A 140 -15.94 -10.90 -2.72
C ASP A 140 -15.10 -12.20 -2.72
N GLU A 141 -15.47 -13.17 -3.57
CA GLU A 141 -14.83 -14.48 -3.70
C GLU A 141 -14.20 -14.65 -5.08
N GLY A 142 -12.96 -15.14 -5.12
CA GLY A 142 -12.19 -15.40 -6.33
C GLY A 142 -10.71 -15.09 -6.15
N THR A 143 -9.87 -15.70 -6.99
CA THR A 143 -8.41 -15.51 -6.96
C THR A 143 -7.99 -14.06 -7.14
N GLN A 144 -8.80 -13.28 -7.87
CA GLN A 144 -8.59 -11.85 -8.08
C GLN A 144 -8.70 -11.02 -6.79
N TYR A 145 -9.40 -11.50 -5.77
CA TYR A 145 -9.57 -10.80 -4.49
C TYR A 145 -8.61 -11.27 -3.39
N ARG A 146 -7.57 -12.01 -3.76
CA ARG A 146 -6.59 -12.49 -2.78
C ARG A 146 -5.81 -11.37 -2.11
N SER A 147 -5.38 -11.62 -0.89
CA SER A 147 -4.46 -10.75 -0.18
C SER A 147 -3.04 -10.92 -0.75
N ALA A 148 -2.42 -9.82 -1.19
CA ALA A 148 -1.09 -9.85 -1.79
C ALA A 148 -0.34 -8.52 -1.62
N ILE A 149 0.99 -8.61 -1.55
CA ILE A 149 1.94 -7.50 -1.60
C ILE A 149 2.90 -7.81 -2.74
N PHE A 150 2.95 -6.92 -3.74
CA PHE A 150 3.85 -7.04 -4.87
C PHE A 150 4.99 -6.04 -4.69
N TYR A 151 6.18 -6.54 -4.31
CA TYR A 151 7.34 -5.69 -4.01
C TYR A 151 8.09 -5.28 -5.27
N GLU A 152 8.60 -4.04 -5.29
CA GLU A 152 9.38 -3.49 -6.39
C GLU A 152 10.90 -3.63 -6.18
N ASN A 153 11.34 -3.89 -4.94
CA ASN A 153 12.74 -4.04 -4.57
C ASN A 153 12.92 -4.90 -3.31
N ASP A 154 14.19 -5.27 -3.01
CA ASP A 154 14.52 -6.14 -1.90
C ASP A 154 14.25 -5.52 -0.52
N GLU A 155 14.30 -4.19 -0.39
CA GLU A 155 13.94 -3.50 0.86
C GLU A 155 12.45 -3.64 1.15
N GLN A 156 11.58 -3.41 0.16
CA GLN A 156 10.14 -3.65 0.31
C GLN A 156 9.84 -5.11 0.64
N LYS A 157 10.51 -6.05 -0.05
CA LYS A 157 10.38 -7.49 0.25
C LYS A 157 10.71 -7.79 1.70
N LYS A 158 11.85 -7.31 2.18
CA LYS A 158 12.32 -7.53 3.54
C LYS A 158 11.33 -6.97 4.56
N VAL A 159 10.95 -5.70 4.42
CA VAL A 159 10.02 -5.04 5.34
C VAL A 159 8.65 -5.73 5.33
N ALA A 160 8.13 -6.12 4.17
CA ALA A 160 6.86 -6.83 4.06
C ALA A 160 6.90 -8.20 4.74
N GLN A 161 8.00 -8.95 4.57
CA GLN A 161 8.16 -10.27 5.18
C GLN A 161 8.29 -10.18 6.71
N GLU A 162 9.14 -9.29 7.22
CA GLU A 162 9.29 -9.06 8.65
C GLU A 162 7.95 -8.66 9.30
N TYR A 163 7.17 -7.81 8.63
CA TYR A 163 5.86 -7.38 9.12
C TYR A 163 4.87 -8.55 9.14
N LYS A 164 4.81 -9.34 8.06
CA LYS A 164 3.98 -10.54 7.96
C LYS A 164 4.32 -11.54 9.07
N ASP A 165 5.60 -11.86 9.25
CA ASP A 165 6.06 -12.87 10.22
C ASP A 165 5.70 -12.45 11.65
N LYS A 166 5.92 -11.17 11.97
CA LYS A 166 5.54 -10.61 13.27
C LYS A 166 4.03 -10.71 13.50
N LEU A 167 3.22 -10.25 12.55
CA LEU A 167 1.77 -10.30 12.67
C LEU A 167 1.23 -11.72 12.73
N ASN A 168 1.81 -12.61 11.93
CA ASN A 168 1.40 -14.01 11.88
C ASN A 168 1.63 -14.71 13.22
N LYS A 169 2.75 -14.40 13.89
CA LYS A 169 3.08 -14.93 15.21
C LYS A 169 2.25 -14.29 16.33
N GLU A 170 2.13 -12.95 16.33
CA GLU A 170 1.61 -12.22 17.50
C GLU A 170 0.10 -12.00 17.46
N VAL A 171 -0.54 -12.07 16.27
CA VAL A 171 -1.93 -11.66 16.07
C VAL A 171 -2.79 -12.71 15.39
N PHE A 172 -2.25 -13.42 14.40
CA PHE A 172 -3.05 -14.26 13.50
C PHE A 172 -2.80 -15.77 13.64
N ASP A 173 -2.01 -16.23 14.62
CA ASP A 173 -1.78 -17.65 14.93
C ASP A 173 -1.38 -18.50 13.71
N GLY A 174 -0.51 -17.97 12.83
CA GLY A 174 -0.10 -18.69 11.63
C GLY A 174 -1.09 -18.68 10.47
N LYS A 175 -2.19 -17.90 10.53
CA LYS A 175 -3.30 -17.97 9.56
C LYS A 175 -3.20 -16.97 8.41
N ILE A 176 -2.13 -16.19 8.31
CA ILE A 176 -1.98 -15.21 7.22
C ILE A 176 -1.76 -15.92 5.88
N THR A 177 -2.64 -15.65 4.92
CA THR A 177 -2.58 -16.18 3.55
C THR A 177 -1.96 -15.19 2.54
N THR A 178 -1.62 -13.98 2.97
CA THR A 178 -1.09 -12.92 2.11
C THR A 178 0.15 -13.37 1.35
N GLU A 179 0.14 -13.25 0.04
CA GLU A 179 1.30 -13.49 -0.83
C GLU A 179 2.26 -12.29 -0.77
N ILE A 180 3.58 -12.55 -0.82
CA ILE A 180 4.62 -11.51 -0.98
C ILE A 180 5.47 -11.95 -2.16
N THR A 181 5.24 -11.32 -3.32
CA THR A 181 5.85 -11.71 -4.61
C THR A 181 6.43 -10.49 -5.33
N PRO A 182 7.39 -10.67 -6.25
CA PRO A 182 7.90 -9.54 -7.03
C PRO A 182 6.81 -8.95 -7.93
N LEU A 183 6.84 -7.63 -8.11
CA LEU A 183 6.03 -6.97 -9.13
C LEU A 183 6.71 -7.17 -10.49
N GLU A 184 6.11 -8.00 -11.36
CA GLU A 184 6.61 -8.16 -12.72
C GLU A 184 6.05 -7.08 -13.65
N VAL A 185 4.74 -7.07 -13.86
CA VAL A 185 4.05 -6.09 -14.71
C VAL A 185 2.77 -5.63 -14.03
N PHE A 186 2.57 -4.33 -13.94
CA PHE A 186 1.31 -3.72 -13.52
C PHE A 186 0.52 -3.28 -14.76
N TYR A 187 -0.72 -3.73 -14.86
CA TYR A 187 -1.66 -3.34 -15.90
C TYR A 187 -2.72 -2.43 -15.28
N PRO A 188 -2.79 -1.13 -15.64
CA PRO A 188 -3.86 -0.26 -15.17
C PRO A 188 -5.22 -0.82 -15.58
N ALA A 189 -6.18 -0.79 -14.66
CA ALA A 189 -7.56 -1.12 -14.97
C ALA A 189 -8.19 0.00 -15.82
N GLU A 190 -9.30 -0.32 -16.44
CA GLU A 190 -10.06 0.56 -17.33
C GLU A 190 -10.48 1.85 -16.60
N ASP A 191 -10.65 2.94 -17.32
CA ASP A 191 -10.91 4.28 -16.77
C ASP A 191 -12.13 4.31 -15.85
N TYR A 192 -13.17 3.53 -16.14
CA TYR A 192 -14.39 3.47 -15.32
C TYR A 192 -14.18 2.83 -13.94
N HIS A 193 -13.04 2.18 -13.70
CA HIS A 193 -12.64 1.66 -12.40
C HIS A 193 -11.83 2.65 -11.56
N GLN A 194 -11.23 3.67 -12.20
CA GLN A 194 -10.40 4.64 -11.49
C GLN A 194 -11.25 5.61 -10.69
N ASN A 195 -10.82 5.93 -9.48
CA ASN A 195 -11.51 6.86 -8.57
C ASN A 195 -12.99 6.50 -8.34
N TYR A 196 -13.28 5.19 -8.38
CA TYR A 196 -14.65 4.69 -8.43
C TYR A 196 -15.52 5.17 -7.26
N TYR A 197 -15.01 5.07 -6.03
CA TYR A 197 -15.77 5.47 -4.86
C TYR A 197 -16.19 6.95 -4.91
N ASN A 198 -15.27 7.85 -5.23
CA ASN A 198 -15.55 9.29 -5.23
C ASN A 198 -16.58 9.70 -6.32
N LEU A 199 -16.62 8.94 -7.42
CA LEU A 199 -17.57 9.15 -8.51
C LEU A 199 -18.91 8.43 -8.31
N ASN A 200 -19.00 7.47 -7.36
CA ASN A 200 -20.15 6.56 -7.22
C ASN A 200 -20.64 6.38 -5.77
N THR A 201 -20.52 7.40 -4.92
CA THR A 201 -20.83 7.31 -3.47
C THR A 201 -22.23 6.81 -3.13
N THR A 202 -23.20 6.96 -4.05
CA THR A 202 -24.60 6.56 -3.88
C THR A 202 -24.88 5.10 -4.26
N LYS A 203 -23.93 4.41 -4.91
CA LYS A 203 -24.12 3.00 -5.30
C LYS A 203 -24.19 2.09 -4.07
N GLY A 204 -25.00 1.02 -4.17
CA GLY A 204 -25.24 0.09 -3.06
C GLY A 204 -23.96 -0.50 -2.47
N TYR A 205 -23.02 -0.96 -3.32
CA TYR A 205 -21.73 -1.49 -2.89
C TYR A 205 -20.90 -0.44 -2.12
N CYS A 206 -20.85 0.79 -2.61
CA CYS A 206 -20.14 1.87 -1.92
C CYS A 206 -20.70 2.11 -0.51
N ARG A 207 -22.03 2.10 -0.37
CA ARG A 207 -22.71 2.30 0.93
C ARG A 207 -22.48 1.12 1.88
N ALA A 208 -22.60 -0.10 1.37
CA ALA A 208 -22.58 -1.31 2.19
C ALA A 208 -21.17 -1.77 2.57
N VAL A 209 -20.16 -1.53 1.71
CA VAL A 209 -18.81 -2.09 1.85
C VAL A 209 -17.77 -1.00 2.04
N ILE A 210 -17.72 0.02 1.16
CA ILE A 210 -16.63 1.00 1.17
C ILE A 210 -16.76 1.99 2.33
N ILE A 211 -17.96 2.55 2.57
CA ILE A 211 -18.18 3.53 3.65
C ILE A 211 -17.79 2.97 5.03
N PRO A 212 -18.21 1.76 5.44
CA PRO A 212 -17.79 1.17 6.71
C PRO A 212 -16.26 0.99 6.82
N LYS A 213 -15.60 0.61 5.71
CA LYS A 213 -14.14 0.48 5.66
C LYS A 213 -13.44 1.83 5.83
N LEU A 214 -13.93 2.88 5.19
CA LEU A 214 -13.41 4.25 5.34
C LEU A 214 -13.59 4.78 6.76
N LYS A 215 -14.75 4.58 7.38
CA LYS A 215 -14.96 4.95 8.80
C LYS A 215 -13.93 4.28 9.71
N LYS A 216 -13.70 2.98 9.51
CA LYS A 216 -12.69 2.23 10.27
C LYS A 216 -11.28 2.78 10.04
N PHE A 217 -10.92 3.11 8.79
CA PHE A 217 -9.66 3.75 8.47
C PHE A 217 -9.51 5.09 9.20
N GLU A 218 -10.53 5.94 9.19
CA GLU A 218 -10.53 7.24 9.84
C GLU A 218 -10.41 7.15 11.37
N GLU A 219 -11.04 6.14 11.98
CA GLU A 219 -10.92 5.89 13.43
C GLU A 219 -9.51 5.45 13.85
N VAL A 220 -8.83 4.66 13.00
CA VAL A 220 -7.52 4.08 13.33
C VAL A 220 -6.37 4.99 12.92
N PHE A 221 -6.52 5.76 11.85
CA PHE A 221 -5.48 6.53 11.19
C PHE A 221 -5.81 8.02 11.06
N SER A 222 -6.46 8.59 12.07
CA SER A 222 -6.87 10.01 12.09
C SER A 222 -5.69 10.99 11.93
N ASP A 223 -4.50 10.62 12.38
CA ASP A 223 -3.26 11.40 12.35
C ASP A 223 -2.65 11.52 10.95
N ILE A 224 -2.90 10.55 10.08
CA ILE A 224 -2.35 10.50 8.71
C ILE A 224 -3.41 10.62 7.63
N LYS A 225 -4.65 10.91 7.98
CA LYS A 225 -5.72 11.22 7.03
C LYS A 225 -5.49 12.60 6.38
N LYS A 226 -5.69 12.69 5.06
CA LYS A 226 -5.80 13.98 4.32
C LYS A 226 -6.96 14.80 4.83
#